data_5328b7f32cbce955974d42046f4923a2
#
_entry.id   5328b7f32cbce955974d42046f4923a2
#
_cell.length_a   1.000
_cell.length_b   1.000
_cell.length_c   1.000
_cell.angle_alpha   90.00
_cell.angle_beta   90.00
_cell.angle_gamma   90.00
#
_symmetry.space_group_name_H-M   'P 1'
#
loop_
_entity.id
_entity.type
_entity.pdbx_description
1 polymer ?
#
loop_
_entity_poly.entity_id
_entity_poly.type
_entity_poly.pdbx_seq_one_letter_code
_entity_poly.pdbx_strand_id
1 'polypeptide(L)'
;LDHVLGLLREEPAAKAPTRTLAEVDVLAVRAREAGLDVRLAVTGPVAALPAAVSREGYRIVQEGLTNALRHAGPGAVDVRVEAGPDRLGIAVVNALPGDGPRTGRRGLAGLAERVEALRGELDAGPDGQQWRLSASIPLRAGA
;
A
#
# COMPACT_ATOMS: atom_id res chain seq x y z
N LEU A 1 -19.19 -3.98 7.10
CA LEU A 1 -18.21 -3.33 6.24
C LEU A 1 -17.00 -2.88 7.05
N ASP A 2 -17.24 -2.25 8.19
CA ASP A 2 -16.15 -1.88 9.08
C ASP A 2 -15.39 -3.09 9.55
N HIS A 3 -16.07 -4.20 9.73
CA HIS A 3 -15.45 -5.44 10.12
C HIS A 3 -14.45 -5.91 9.04
N VAL A 4 -14.85 -5.81 7.78
CA VAL A 4 -13.98 -6.21 6.68
C VAL A 4 -12.75 -5.31 6.63
N LEU A 5 -12.95 -4.01 6.81
CA LEU A 5 -11.81 -3.09 6.80
C LEU A 5 -10.87 -3.35 7.96
N GLY A 6 -11.40 -3.79 9.09
CA GLY A 6 -10.56 -4.12 10.23
C GLY A 6 -9.60 -5.25 9.98
N LEU A 7 -9.93 -6.14 9.03
CA LEU A 7 -9.04 -7.25 8.72
C LEU A 7 -7.75 -6.79 8.05
N LEU A 8 -7.78 -5.66 7.38
CA LEU A 8 -6.59 -5.14 6.71
C LEU A 8 -5.77 -4.21 7.58
N ARG A 9 -6.33 -3.73 8.67
CA ARG A 9 -5.63 -2.81 9.55
C ARG A 9 -5.06 -3.55 10.72
N GLU A 10 -3.84 -3.20 11.05
CA GLU A 10 -3.26 -3.72 12.26
C GLU A 10 -3.96 -3.09 13.45
N GLU A 11 -4.32 -3.92 14.41
CA GLU A 11 -4.87 -3.39 15.62
C GLU A 11 -3.82 -2.52 16.31
N PRO A 12 -4.23 -1.42 16.89
CA PRO A 12 -3.27 -0.56 17.56
C PRO A 12 -2.84 -1.15 18.90
N ALA A 13 -2.64 -2.42 18.94
CA ALA A 13 -2.13 -3.06 20.14
C ALA A 13 -0.70 -2.63 20.32
N ALA A 14 -0.40 -2.06 21.46
CA ALA A 14 0.91 -1.48 21.68
C ALA A 14 2.03 -2.47 21.52
N LYS A 15 1.75 -3.73 21.72
CA LYS A 15 2.78 -4.75 21.72
C LYS A 15 2.90 -5.53 20.44
N ALA A 16 2.03 -5.25 19.47
CA ALA A 16 2.11 -5.96 18.20
C ALA A 16 3.33 -5.47 17.44
N PRO A 17 4.15 -6.37 16.92
CA PRO A 17 5.27 -5.92 16.10
C PRO A 17 4.75 -5.25 14.84
N THR A 18 5.48 -4.23 14.41
CA THR A 18 5.14 -3.56 13.17
C THR A 18 5.49 -4.47 12.01
N ARG A 19 4.55 -4.65 11.10
CA ARG A 19 4.82 -5.48 9.94
C ARG A 19 5.59 -4.70 8.89
N THR A 20 6.29 -5.43 8.04
CA THR A 20 7.12 -4.85 7.00
C THR A 20 6.79 -5.50 5.66
N LEU A 21 7.40 -4.98 4.60
CA LEU A 21 7.18 -5.52 3.26
C LEU A 21 7.60 -6.98 3.11
N ALA A 22 8.46 -7.47 3.99
CA ALA A 22 8.77 -8.89 3.97
C ALA A 22 7.54 -9.74 4.22
N GLU A 23 6.49 -9.14 4.79
CA GLU A 23 5.25 -9.83 5.10
C GLU A 23 4.08 -9.33 4.25
N VAL A 24 4.36 -8.70 3.12
CA VAL A 24 3.29 -8.12 2.30
C VAL A 24 2.31 -9.17 1.78
N ASP A 25 2.75 -10.41 1.66
CA ASP A 25 1.85 -11.49 1.25
C ASP A 25 0.72 -11.69 2.25
N VAL A 26 0.93 -11.40 3.51
CA VAL A 26 -0.12 -11.48 4.51
C VAL A 26 -1.27 -10.53 4.18
N LEU A 27 -0.93 -9.31 3.75
CA LEU A 27 -1.94 -8.36 3.33
C LEU A 27 -2.72 -8.86 2.11
N ALA A 28 -2.01 -9.46 1.16
CA ALA A 28 -2.67 -9.98 -0.03
C ALA A 28 -3.66 -11.08 0.33
N VAL A 29 -3.27 -11.97 1.23
CA VAL A 29 -4.15 -13.04 1.68
C VAL A 29 -5.39 -12.46 2.36
N ARG A 30 -5.21 -11.51 3.25
CA ARG A 30 -6.33 -10.90 3.96
C ARG A 30 -7.26 -10.16 3.01
N ALA A 31 -6.69 -9.48 2.03
CA ALA A 31 -7.52 -8.76 1.06
C ALA A 31 -8.32 -9.72 0.19
N ARG A 32 -7.71 -10.84 -0.18
CA ARG A 32 -8.43 -11.86 -0.95
C ARG A 32 -9.57 -12.46 -0.13
N GLU A 33 -9.33 -12.69 1.13
CA GLU A 33 -10.39 -13.19 2.02
C GLU A 33 -11.52 -12.19 2.18
N ALA A 34 -11.21 -10.90 2.03
CA ALA A 34 -12.23 -9.87 2.10
C ALA A 34 -12.96 -9.66 0.77
N GLY A 35 -12.58 -10.37 -0.28
CA GLY A 35 -13.30 -10.32 -1.54
C GLY A 35 -12.57 -9.65 -2.69
N LEU A 36 -11.37 -9.14 -2.48
CA LEU A 36 -10.61 -8.55 -3.57
C LEU A 36 -9.85 -9.62 -4.35
N ASP A 37 -9.70 -9.39 -5.65
CA ASP A 37 -8.88 -10.26 -6.49
C ASP A 37 -7.50 -9.58 -6.59
N VAL A 38 -6.65 -9.89 -5.64
CA VAL A 38 -5.34 -9.24 -5.53
C VAL A 38 -4.31 -9.99 -6.35
N ARG A 39 -3.65 -9.25 -7.22
CA ARG A 39 -2.52 -9.75 -7.99
C ARG A 39 -1.29 -9.06 -7.44
N LEU A 40 -0.43 -9.83 -6.79
CA LEU A 40 0.74 -9.29 -6.12
C LEU A 40 2.00 -9.70 -6.86
N ALA A 41 2.81 -8.72 -7.22
CA ALA A 41 4.11 -8.96 -7.83
C ALA A 41 5.17 -8.26 -6.99
N VAL A 42 6.11 -9.03 -6.48
CA VAL A 42 7.20 -8.50 -5.65
C VAL A 42 8.51 -8.87 -6.34
N THR A 43 9.35 -7.87 -6.57
CA THR A 43 10.66 -8.10 -7.17
C THR A 43 11.73 -7.46 -6.31
N GLY A 44 12.90 -8.06 -6.33
CA GLY A 44 14.04 -7.56 -5.58
C GLY A 44 14.04 -8.00 -4.13
N PRO A 45 15.09 -7.63 -3.39
CA PRO A 45 15.32 -8.14 -2.04
C PRO A 45 14.55 -7.33 -0.99
N VAL A 46 13.23 -7.49 -0.94
CA VAL A 46 12.43 -6.72 0.01
C VAL A 46 12.80 -7.02 1.45
N ALA A 47 13.31 -8.21 1.73
CA ALA A 47 13.71 -8.54 3.10
C ALA A 47 14.94 -7.76 3.55
N ALA A 48 15.69 -7.19 2.62
CA ALA A 48 16.89 -6.43 2.94
C ALA A 48 16.67 -4.94 2.99
N LEU A 49 15.43 -4.48 2.85
CA LEU A 49 15.14 -3.05 2.90
C LEU A 49 15.40 -2.48 4.29
N PRO A 50 15.79 -1.20 4.37
CA PRO A 50 15.86 -0.55 5.68
C PRO A 50 14.54 -0.63 6.41
N ALA A 51 14.60 -0.80 7.71
CA ALA A 51 13.39 -1.07 8.49
C ALA A 51 12.32 0.01 8.31
N ALA A 52 12.72 1.28 8.37
CA ALA A 52 11.74 2.35 8.25
C ALA A 52 11.08 2.36 6.88
N VAL A 53 11.86 2.13 5.82
CA VAL A 53 11.33 2.08 4.48
C VAL A 53 10.36 0.90 4.33
N SER A 54 10.74 -0.23 4.86
CA SER A 54 9.92 -1.44 4.74
C SER A 54 8.60 -1.29 5.50
N ARG A 55 8.62 -0.65 6.65
CA ARG A 55 7.40 -0.40 7.41
C ARG A 55 6.45 0.53 6.66
N GLU A 56 6.99 1.62 6.13
CA GLU A 56 6.12 2.55 5.39
C GLU A 56 5.62 1.93 4.10
N GLY A 57 6.46 1.11 3.46
CA GLY A 57 6.00 0.38 2.27
C GLY A 57 4.82 -0.52 2.58
N TYR A 58 4.86 -1.22 3.70
CA TYR A 58 3.75 -2.07 4.11
C TYR A 58 2.49 -1.23 4.31
N ARG A 59 2.61 -0.07 4.95
CA ARG A 59 1.45 0.80 5.19
C ARG A 59 0.87 1.33 3.89
N ILE A 60 1.72 1.61 2.90
CA ILE A 60 1.24 2.08 1.60
C ILE A 60 0.38 1.01 0.94
N VAL A 61 0.84 -0.23 0.92
CA VAL A 61 0.06 -1.32 0.35
C VAL A 61 -1.23 -1.51 1.15
N GLN A 62 -1.14 -1.48 2.46
CA GLN A 62 -2.30 -1.63 3.32
C GLN A 62 -3.36 -0.58 3.03
N GLU A 63 -2.94 0.67 2.89
CA GLU A 63 -3.88 1.75 2.61
C GLU A 63 -4.47 1.62 1.22
N GLY A 64 -3.66 1.20 0.25
CA GLY A 64 -4.16 0.98 -1.10
C GLY A 64 -5.21 -0.10 -1.16
N LEU A 65 -5.01 -1.19 -0.45
CA LEU A 65 -5.98 -2.28 -0.42
C LEU A 65 -7.23 -1.88 0.36
N THR A 66 -7.07 -1.13 1.44
CA THR A 66 -8.22 -0.63 2.19
C THR A 66 -9.07 0.29 1.32
N ASN A 67 -8.43 1.16 0.56
CA ASN A 67 -9.16 2.05 -0.35
C ASN A 67 -9.87 1.26 -1.43
N ALA A 68 -9.26 0.21 -1.95
CA ALA A 68 -9.91 -0.61 -2.96
C ALA A 68 -11.17 -1.27 -2.40
N LEU A 69 -11.09 -1.79 -1.19
CA LEU A 69 -12.28 -2.38 -0.56
C LEU A 69 -13.38 -1.36 -0.34
N ARG A 70 -12.98 -0.16 0.07
CA ARG A 70 -13.95 0.87 0.42
C ARG A 70 -14.65 1.45 -0.79
N HIS A 71 -13.92 1.61 -1.89
CA HIS A 71 -14.40 2.42 -3.00
C HIS A 71 -14.61 1.66 -4.29
N ALA A 72 -13.88 0.56 -4.52
CA ALA A 72 -13.99 -0.18 -5.75
C ALA A 72 -14.90 -1.40 -5.63
N GLY A 73 -15.09 -1.88 -4.42
CA GLY A 73 -15.83 -3.11 -4.22
C GLY A 73 -15.03 -4.31 -4.70
N PRO A 74 -15.70 -5.45 -4.88
CA PRO A 74 -14.99 -6.63 -5.35
C PRO A 74 -14.46 -6.40 -6.76
N GLY A 75 -13.22 -6.77 -6.98
CA GLY A 75 -12.61 -6.61 -8.27
C GLY A 75 -11.13 -6.81 -8.21
N ALA A 76 -10.49 -6.65 -9.35
CA ALA A 76 -9.06 -6.87 -9.46
C ALA A 76 -8.28 -5.68 -8.92
N VAL A 77 -7.25 -5.97 -8.16
CA VAL A 77 -6.33 -4.98 -7.63
C VAL A 77 -4.93 -5.48 -7.93
N ASP A 78 -4.16 -4.66 -8.63
CA ASP A 78 -2.77 -5.00 -8.92
C ASP A 78 -1.88 -4.31 -7.90
N VAL A 79 -1.06 -5.09 -7.21
CA VAL A 79 -0.08 -4.58 -6.26
C VAL A 79 1.29 -4.93 -6.77
N ARG A 80 2.13 -3.94 -6.91
CA ARG A 80 3.49 -4.13 -7.38
C ARG A 80 4.48 -3.53 -6.41
N VAL A 81 5.45 -4.32 -5.99
CA VAL A 81 6.50 -3.89 -5.08
C VAL A 81 7.82 -4.21 -5.74
N GLU A 82 8.63 -3.19 -5.98
CA GLU A 82 9.90 -3.37 -6.68
C GLU A 82 11.01 -2.76 -5.83
N ALA A 83 11.84 -3.63 -5.25
CA ALA A 83 12.99 -3.18 -4.48
C ALA A 83 14.21 -3.18 -5.40
N GLY A 84 14.50 -2.02 -5.95
CA GLY A 84 15.67 -1.85 -6.81
C GLY A 84 16.92 -1.51 -6.03
N PRO A 85 18.02 -1.25 -6.72
CA PRO A 85 19.26 -0.90 -6.03
C PRO A 85 19.23 0.46 -5.36
N ASP A 86 18.48 1.40 -5.91
CA ASP A 86 18.48 2.79 -5.41
C ASP A 86 17.12 3.24 -4.92
N ARG A 87 16.07 2.54 -5.22
CA ARG A 87 14.71 3.00 -4.92
C ARG A 87 13.80 1.81 -4.66
N LEU A 88 12.82 2.07 -3.81
CA LEU A 88 11.69 1.18 -3.65
C LEU A 88 10.51 1.78 -4.40
N GLY A 89 9.91 1.02 -5.29
CA GLY A 89 8.70 1.44 -5.99
C GLY A 89 7.52 0.61 -5.56
N ILE A 90 6.39 1.26 -5.34
CA ILE A 90 5.16 0.58 -4.96
C ILE A 90 4.02 1.17 -5.78
N ALA A 91 3.14 0.31 -6.28
CA ALA A 91 1.94 0.75 -6.95
C ALA A 91 0.78 -0.16 -6.57
N VAL A 92 -0.36 0.44 -6.28
CA VAL A 92 -1.61 -0.27 -6.06
C VAL A 92 -2.64 0.33 -6.99
N VAL A 93 -3.17 -0.47 -7.90
CA VAL A 93 -4.05 0.00 -8.95
C VAL A 93 -5.35 -0.80 -8.93
N ASN A 94 -6.47 -0.11 -8.92
CA ASN A 94 -7.77 -0.75 -8.97
C ASN A 94 -8.70 0.02 -9.89
N ALA A 95 -9.76 -0.63 -10.33
CA ALA A 95 -10.74 0.02 -11.19
C ALA A 95 -11.50 1.09 -10.41
N LEU A 96 -11.81 2.17 -11.10
CA LEU A 96 -12.66 3.21 -10.52
C LEU A 96 -14.10 2.91 -10.89
N PRO A 97 -15.00 2.85 -9.92
CA PRO A 97 -16.41 2.86 -10.26
C PRO A 97 -16.74 4.24 -10.79
N GLY A 98 -17.53 4.31 -11.83
CA GLY A 98 -17.83 5.50 -12.57
C GLY A 98 -17.68 6.82 -11.86
N ASP A 99 -18.52 7.11 -10.91
CA ASP A 99 -18.48 8.38 -10.19
C ASP A 99 -18.21 8.18 -8.71
N GLY A 100 -17.39 7.21 -8.41
CA GLY A 100 -17.05 6.92 -7.04
C GLY A 100 -16.39 8.08 -6.35
N PRO A 101 -16.62 8.22 -5.06
CA PRO A 101 -16.00 9.30 -4.29
C PRO A 101 -14.50 9.16 -4.19
N ARG A 102 -13.86 10.25 -3.87
CA ARG A 102 -12.41 10.30 -3.76
C ARG A 102 -12.02 10.50 -2.31
N THR A 103 -12.44 9.60 -1.47
CA THR A 103 -12.13 9.69 -0.07
C THR A 103 -10.83 8.98 0.24
N GLY A 104 -10.54 8.79 1.50
CA GLY A 104 -9.28 8.20 1.89
C GLY A 104 -8.16 9.21 2.03
N ARG A 105 -8.47 10.48 1.92
CA ARG A 105 -7.45 11.51 1.99
C ARG A 105 -6.73 11.57 3.33
N ARG A 106 -7.44 11.22 4.41
CA ARG A 106 -6.82 11.27 5.72
C ARG A 106 -5.68 10.27 5.84
N GLY A 107 -5.92 9.03 5.37
CA GLY A 107 -4.87 8.04 5.40
C GLY A 107 -3.73 8.40 4.49
N LEU A 108 -4.06 8.95 3.32
CA LEU A 108 -3.04 9.31 2.35
C LEU A 108 -2.21 10.48 2.81
N ALA A 109 -2.81 11.45 3.50
CA ALA A 109 -2.05 12.60 3.99
C ALA A 109 -0.98 12.18 4.99
N GLY A 110 -1.35 11.30 5.92
CA GLY A 110 -0.38 10.81 6.89
C GLY A 110 0.72 9.99 6.25
N LEU A 111 0.35 9.17 5.27
CA LEU A 111 1.35 8.41 4.53
C LEU A 111 2.29 9.31 3.75
N ALA A 112 1.74 10.35 3.12
CA ALA A 112 2.57 11.26 2.34
C ALA A 112 3.61 11.94 3.22
N GLU A 113 3.21 12.34 4.41
CA GLU A 113 4.15 12.95 5.33
C GLU A 113 5.27 12.00 5.72
N ARG A 114 4.92 10.74 5.99
CA ARG A 114 5.91 9.76 6.37
C ARG A 114 6.85 9.40 5.23
N VAL A 115 6.29 9.31 4.01
CA VAL A 115 7.10 9.04 2.83
C VAL A 115 8.04 10.20 2.57
N GLU A 116 7.56 11.43 2.73
CA GLU A 116 8.41 12.60 2.54
C GLU A 116 9.52 12.67 3.58
N ALA A 117 9.24 12.21 4.79
CA ALA A 117 10.28 12.13 5.81
C ALA A 117 11.40 11.18 5.42
N LEU A 118 11.09 10.22 4.55
CA LEU A 118 12.08 9.30 4.01
C LEU A 118 12.61 9.78 2.66
N ARG A 119 12.30 11.02 2.29
CA ARG A 119 12.71 11.65 1.04
C ARG A 119 12.09 10.99 -0.18
N GLY A 120 10.96 10.36 0.00
CA GLY A 120 10.23 9.75 -1.08
C GLY A 120 9.07 10.59 -1.55
N GLU A 121 8.33 10.05 -2.49
CA GLU A 121 7.16 10.70 -3.07
C GLU A 121 6.00 9.72 -3.06
N LEU A 122 4.81 10.25 -2.79
CA LEU A 122 3.59 9.47 -2.80
C LEU A 122 2.57 10.20 -3.66
N ASP A 123 1.98 9.50 -4.62
CA ASP A 123 0.94 10.05 -5.47
C ASP A 123 -0.27 9.16 -5.45
N ALA A 124 -1.44 9.77 -5.48
CA ALA A 124 -2.69 9.02 -5.53
C ALA A 124 -3.69 9.81 -6.35
N GLY A 125 -4.39 9.13 -7.22
CA GLY A 125 -5.42 9.78 -8.00
C GLY A 125 -5.90 8.90 -9.14
N PRO A 126 -6.86 9.43 -9.90
CA PRO A 126 -7.36 8.72 -11.05
C PRO A 126 -6.32 8.67 -12.17
N ASP A 127 -6.30 7.55 -12.87
CA ASP A 127 -5.43 7.33 -14.01
C ASP A 127 -6.27 6.59 -15.04
N GLY A 128 -6.90 7.35 -15.93
CA GLY A 128 -7.89 6.77 -16.84
C GLY A 128 -9.09 6.30 -16.05
N GLN A 129 -9.43 5.04 -16.23
CA GLN A 129 -10.56 4.45 -15.52
C GLN A 129 -10.12 3.68 -14.28
N GLN A 130 -8.93 4.00 -13.80
CA GLN A 130 -8.37 3.33 -12.64
C GLN A 130 -8.00 4.35 -11.59
N TRP A 131 -7.91 3.90 -10.37
CA TRP A 131 -7.32 4.64 -9.27
C TRP A 131 -5.95 4.07 -9.02
N ARG A 132 -4.96 4.95 -8.93
CA ARG A 132 -3.59 4.52 -8.75
C ARG A 132 -2.97 5.20 -7.54
N LEU A 133 -2.46 4.39 -6.64
CA LEU A 133 -1.64 4.85 -5.53
C LEU A 133 -0.23 4.38 -5.81
N SER A 134 0.72 5.30 -5.86
CA SER A 134 2.10 4.93 -6.15
C SER A 134 3.05 5.67 -5.23
N ALA A 135 4.18 5.05 -4.98
CA ALA A 135 5.20 5.64 -4.12
C ALA A 135 6.58 5.26 -4.62
N SER A 136 7.52 6.15 -4.38
CA SER A 136 8.91 5.93 -4.70
C SER A 136 9.74 6.43 -3.53
N ILE A 137 10.54 5.56 -2.94
CA ILE A 137 11.34 5.90 -1.76
C ILE A 137 12.79 5.58 -2.04
N PRO A 138 13.71 6.55 -1.90
CA PRO A 138 15.12 6.27 -2.12
C PRO A 138 15.68 5.35 -1.05
N LEU A 139 16.60 4.48 -1.47
CA LEU A 139 17.16 3.48 -0.57
C LEU A 139 18.57 3.83 -0.12
N ARG A 140 19.18 4.81 -0.76
CA ARG A 140 20.56 5.18 -0.44
C ARG A 140 20.59 6.19 0.67
N ALA A 141 20.47 5.71 1.87
CA ALA A 141 20.39 6.61 3.01
C ALA A 141 21.67 7.41 3.21
N GLY A 142 22.78 6.84 2.84
CA GLY A 142 24.04 7.54 3.02
C GLY A 142 24.36 8.53 1.93
N ALA A 143 23.55 8.58 0.93
CA ALA A 143 23.80 9.46 -0.20
C ALA A 143 23.19 10.81 0.01
#